data_415f8608aa638062774aa395c74eaccf
#
_entry.id   415f8608aa638062774aa395c74eaccf
#
_cell.length_a   1.000
_cell.length_b   1.000
_cell.length_c   1.000
_cell.angle_alpha   90.00
_cell.angle_beta   90.00
_cell.angle_gamma   90.00
#
_symmetry.space_group_name_H-M   'P 1'
#
loop_
_entity.id
_entity.type
_entity.pdbx_description
1 polymer ?
#
loop_
_entity_poly.entity_id
_entity_poly.type
_entity_poly.pdbx_seq_one_letter_code
_entity_poly.pdbx_strand_id
1 'polypeptide(L)'
;MAFGFESIKKKSLLKSLQSITKKLCKQHDVDLQDIGLIVHTGTYRQNFRQEPAFAAHLQQALKIGCEKVSPTSKHVFSFDVLDGSCGPHHALETIADLLPTMECKYALFTAGDYRPNKETEWNHKPISFAAIISKDGPLEILGSSFDYTQQNDFTSTAIMGKKYHFEAFSNEPQITIHGVEDNLFIASSEWLSGEQMSRFFEWAKSMNGIITHRIRNRNGRVSELRWRVSGE
;
A
#
# COMPACT_ATOMS: atom_id res chain seq x y z
N MET A 1 -13.32 8.36 1.44
CA MET A 1 -11.90 8.05 1.13
C MET A 1 -11.56 8.59 -0.25
N ALA A 2 -10.49 9.35 -0.38
CA ALA A 2 -9.99 9.80 -1.67
C ALA A 2 -8.77 8.97 -2.07
N PHE A 3 -8.68 8.50 -3.30
CA PHE A 3 -7.53 7.76 -3.79
C PHE A 3 -7.18 8.09 -5.24
N GLY A 4 -5.94 7.81 -5.60
CA GLY A 4 -5.42 7.95 -6.96
C GLY A 4 -4.21 7.06 -7.19
N PHE A 5 -3.93 6.84 -8.45
CA PHE A 5 -2.76 6.07 -8.87
C PHE A 5 -2.22 6.58 -10.21
N GLU A 6 -0.97 6.30 -10.47
CA GLU A 6 -0.37 6.54 -11.78
C GLU A 6 0.70 5.50 -12.10
N SER A 7 0.91 5.27 -13.39
CA SER A 7 2.05 4.48 -13.87
C SER A 7 3.34 5.29 -13.73
N ILE A 8 4.36 4.67 -13.16
CA ILE A 8 5.69 5.27 -12.98
C ILE A 8 6.45 5.15 -14.30
N LYS A 9 6.39 6.17 -15.16
CA LYS A 9 7.05 6.14 -16.48
C LYS A 9 8.51 6.59 -16.44
N LYS A 10 8.77 7.81 -15.96
CA LYS A 10 10.10 8.44 -15.94
C LYS A 10 10.46 9.08 -14.60
N LYS A 11 9.55 9.06 -13.64
CA LYS A 11 9.73 9.60 -12.30
C LYS A 11 10.19 8.50 -11.34
N SER A 12 10.82 8.87 -10.23
CA SER A 12 11.01 7.94 -9.12
C SER A 12 9.66 7.66 -8.43
N LEU A 13 9.56 6.53 -7.71
CA LEU A 13 8.39 6.21 -6.91
C LEU A 13 8.02 7.37 -5.95
N LEU A 14 9.02 7.95 -5.27
CA LEU A 14 8.82 9.08 -4.36
C LEU A 14 8.17 10.29 -5.04
N LYS A 15 8.67 10.68 -6.21
CA LYS A 15 8.12 11.82 -6.97
C LYS A 15 6.71 11.53 -7.49
N SER A 16 6.44 10.27 -7.86
CA SER A 16 5.12 9.85 -8.30
C SER A 16 4.12 9.93 -7.14
N LEU A 17 4.43 9.34 -5.99
CA LEU A 17 3.58 9.39 -4.81
C LEU A 17 3.38 10.82 -4.29
N GLN A 18 4.42 11.65 -4.29
CA GLN A 18 4.30 13.07 -3.96
C GLN A 18 3.31 13.80 -4.89
N SER A 19 3.40 13.52 -6.19
CA SER A 19 2.52 14.12 -7.20
C SER A 19 1.06 13.73 -6.98
N ILE A 20 0.80 12.42 -6.81
CA ILE A 20 -0.55 11.89 -6.58
C ILE A 20 -1.13 12.48 -5.29
N THR A 21 -0.39 12.45 -4.19
CA THR A 21 -0.86 12.96 -2.89
C THR A 21 -1.25 14.42 -2.98
N LYS A 22 -0.40 15.27 -3.57
CA LYS A 22 -0.73 16.69 -3.75
C LYS A 22 -1.97 16.92 -4.61
N LYS A 23 -2.14 16.10 -5.65
CA LYS A 23 -3.32 16.16 -6.51
C LYS A 23 -4.59 15.78 -5.75
N LEU A 24 -4.55 14.68 -4.97
CA LEU A 24 -5.66 14.23 -4.14
C LEU A 24 -6.05 15.29 -3.10
N CYS A 25 -5.07 15.83 -2.38
CA CYS A 25 -5.31 16.88 -1.39
C CYS A 25 -6.00 18.08 -2.02
N LYS A 26 -5.53 18.53 -3.19
CA LYS A 26 -6.16 19.64 -3.91
C LYS A 26 -7.57 19.32 -4.41
N GLN A 27 -7.82 18.10 -4.89
CA GLN A 27 -9.11 17.70 -5.43
C GLN A 27 -10.20 17.57 -4.36
N HIS A 28 -9.81 17.22 -3.13
CA HIS A 28 -10.72 16.94 -2.03
C HIS A 28 -10.64 17.96 -0.89
N ASP A 29 -10.00 19.10 -1.14
CA ASP A 29 -9.84 20.19 -0.16
C ASP A 29 -9.25 19.74 1.18
N VAL A 30 -8.22 18.88 1.10
CA VAL A 30 -7.50 18.37 2.26
C VAL A 30 -6.22 19.16 2.46
N ASP A 31 -6.04 19.74 3.66
CA ASP A 31 -4.75 20.31 4.03
C ASP A 31 -3.75 19.20 4.34
N LEU A 32 -2.58 19.27 3.69
CA LEU A 32 -1.49 18.34 3.96
C LEU A 32 -1.09 18.31 5.44
N GLN A 33 -1.22 19.43 6.16
CA GLN A 33 -0.89 19.52 7.58
C GLN A 33 -1.93 18.86 8.50
N ASP A 34 -3.08 18.44 7.98
CA ASP A 34 -4.07 17.65 8.71
C ASP A 34 -3.80 16.14 8.65
N ILE A 35 -2.80 15.72 7.86
CA ILE A 35 -2.30 14.34 7.82
C ILE A 35 -1.33 14.14 8.97
N GLY A 36 -1.68 13.24 9.90
CA GLY A 36 -0.82 12.92 11.06
C GLY A 36 -0.29 11.49 11.05
N LEU A 37 -0.73 10.66 10.11
CA LEU A 37 -0.27 9.28 9.95
C LEU A 37 0.09 9.03 8.49
N ILE A 38 1.31 8.52 8.24
CA ILE A 38 1.77 8.16 6.89
C ILE A 38 2.25 6.72 6.91
N VAL A 39 1.58 5.86 6.18
CA VAL A 39 1.95 4.44 6.08
C VAL A 39 2.23 4.09 4.63
N HIS A 40 3.41 3.53 4.39
CA HIS A 40 3.82 3.05 3.08
C HIS A 40 3.98 1.54 3.07
N THR A 41 3.58 0.92 1.97
CA THR A 41 3.82 -0.50 1.71
C THR A 41 4.39 -0.73 0.32
N GLY A 42 5.26 -1.72 0.22
CA GLY A 42 5.86 -2.14 -1.04
C GLY A 42 6.84 -3.27 -0.80
N THR A 43 6.97 -4.16 -1.76
CA THR A 43 7.88 -5.30 -1.70
C THR A 43 9.29 -4.89 -2.14
N TYR A 44 9.39 -4.04 -3.15
CA TYR A 44 10.65 -3.71 -3.81
C TYR A 44 10.95 -2.22 -3.71
N ARG A 45 12.15 -1.89 -3.26
CA ARG A 45 12.63 -0.52 -3.13
C ARG A 45 13.80 -0.25 -4.05
N GLN A 46 13.85 0.97 -4.55
CA GLN A 46 14.98 1.44 -5.35
C GLN A 46 16.28 1.32 -4.55
N ASN A 47 17.29 0.67 -5.13
CA ASN A 47 18.60 0.41 -4.53
C ASN A 47 18.51 -0.38 -3.22
N PHE A 48 17.43 -1.16 -3.01
CA PHE A 48 17.22 -1.99 -1.80
C PHE A 48 17.34 -1.22 -0.49
N ARG A 49 17.15 0.07 -0.50
CA ARG A 49 17.21 0.90 0.70
C ARG A 49 16.02 0.60 1.60
N GLN A 50 16.31 0.14 2.81
CA GLN A 50 15.30 -0.09 3.82
C GLN A 50 15.23 1.06 4.83
N GLU A 51 16.33 1.76 5.06
CA GLU A 51 16.42 2.88 6.00
C GLU A 51 16.93 4.16 5.32
N PRO A 52 16.42 5.32 5.71
CA PRO A 52 15.23 5.52 6.54
C PRO A 52 13.96 4.97 5.88
N ALA A 53 12.88 4.79 6.67
CA ALA A 53 11.58 4.34 6.14
C ALA A 53 11.16 5.20 4.94
N PHE A 54 10.58 4.58 3.91
CA PHE A 54 10.16 5.31 2.71
C PHE A 54 9.06 6.32 3.02
N ALA A 55 8.17 6.00 3.98
CA ALA A 55 7.16 6.93 4.48
C ALA A 55 7.80 8.22 5.06
N ALA A 56 8.95 8.13 5.73
CA ALA A 56 9.66 9.31 6.23
C ALA A 56 10.23 10.18 5.09
N HIS A 57 10.74 9.57 4.03
CA HIS A 57 11.14 10.32 2.83
C HIS A 57 9.95 11.01 2.16
N LEU A 58 8.79 10.35 2.11
CA LEU A 58 7.57 10.92 1.56
C LEU A 58 7.06 12.07 2.42
N GLN A 59 7.08 11.93 3.75
CA GLN A 59 6.77 12.98 4.71
C GLN A 59 7.61 14.23 4.45
N GLN A 60 8.92 14.06 4.35
CA GLN A 60 9.85 15.16 4.05
C GLN A 60 9.56 15.81 2.68
N ALA A 61 9.33 15.01 1.64
CA ALA A 61 9.03 15.49 0.29
C ALA A 61 7.72 16.29 0.22
N LEU A 62 6.73 15.91 1.03
CA LEU A 62 5.45 16.58 1.16
C LEU A 62 5.50 17.77 2.14
N LYS A 63 6.55 17.87 2.96
CA LYS A 63 6.72 18.85 4.04
C LYS A 63 5.63 18.77 5.11
N ILE A 64 5.15 17.56 5.42
CA ILE A 64 4.13 17.34 6.44
C ILE A 64 4.81 17.29 7.81
N GLY A 65 4.39 18.17 8.74
CA GLY A 65 4.96 18.25 10.10
C GLY A 65 6.46 18.51 10.13
N CYS A 66 7.03 19.19 9.11
CA CYS A 66 8.45 19.52 9.01
C CYS A 66 8.78 20.93 9.53
N GLU A 67 7.86 21.58 10.22
CA GLU A 67 8.09 22.87 10.86
C GLU A 67 8.99 22.74 12.08
N LYS A 68 9.53 23.87 12.56
CA LYS A 68 10.35 23.86 13.79
C LYS A 68 9.53 23.25 14.91
N VAL A 69 10.12 22.25 15.60
CA VAL A 69 9.49 21.59 16.74
C VAL A 69 9.12 22.66 17.78
N SER A 70 7.85 22.81 18.05
CA SER A 70 7.29 23.61 19.13
C SER A 70 6.38 22.72 19.98
N PRO A 71 6.07 23.10 21.22
CA PRO A 71 5.11 22.34 22.04
C PRO A 71 3.73 22.18 21.42
N THR A 72 3.40 23.02 20.44
CA THR A 72 2.13 23.03 19.69
C THR A 72 2.25 22.40 18.30
N SER A 73 3.44 21.90 17.89
CA SER A 73 3.59 21.26 16.59
C SER A 73 2.85 19.93 16.57
N LYS A 74 2.10 19.71 15.48
CA LYS A 74 1.42 18.44 15.23
C LYS A 74 2.46 17.35 15.01
N HIS A 75 2.35 16.27 15.76
CA HIS A 75 3.20 15.10 15.58
C HIS A 75 2.70 14.27 14.41
N VAL A 76 3.62 13.90 13.53
CA VAL A 76 3.34 13.02 12.38
C VAL A 76 4.07 11.72 12.61
N PHE A 77 3.33 10.61 12.54
CA PHE A 77 3.89 9.28 12.62
C PHE A 77 4.00 8.70 11.21
N SER A 78 5.22 8.33 10.81
CA SER A 78 5.47 7.79 9.48
C SER A 78 6.32 6.53 9.54
N PHE A 79 5.84 5.45 8.92
CA PHE A 79 6.53 4.17 8.90
C PHE A 79 6.12 3.32 7.69
N ASP A 80 6.89 2.27 7.45
CA ASP A 80 6.62 1.30 6.40
C ASP A 80 6.14 -0.02 6.98
N VAL A 81 5.17 -0.63 6.30
CA VAL A 81 4.70 -2.00 6.58
C VAL A 81 5.11 -2.89 5.43
N LEU A 82 5.91 -3.90 5.72
CA LEU A 82 6.49 -4.79 4.71
C LEU A 82 6.09 -6.24 5.01
N ASP A 83 5.20 -6.78 4.19
CA ASP A 83 4.86 -8.20 4.18
C ASP A 83 4.55 -8.67 2.75
N GLY A 84 5.47 -8.37 1.83
CA GLY A 84 5.28 -8.71 0.43
C GLY A 84 3.93 -8.23 -0.11
N SER A 85 3.23 -9.12 -0.82
CA SER A 85 1.92 -8.80 -1.38
C SER A 85 0.82 -8.59 -0.33
N CYS A 86 0.97 -9.13 0.89
CA CYS A 86 0.01 -8.94 2.00
C CYS A 86 0.21 -7.62 2.75
N GLY A 87 1.34 -6.93 2.54
CA GLY A 87 1.66 -5.67 3.19
C GLY A 87 0.56 -4.60 3.12
N PRO A 88 -0.17 -4.43 2.00
CA PRO A 88 -1.28 -3.50 1.93
C PRO A 88 -2.39 -3.75 2.96
N HIS A 89 -2.75 -5.01 3.22
CA HIS A 89 -3.77 -5.34 4.22
C HIS A 89 -3.30 -5.01 5.63
N HIS A 90 -2.07 -5.37 5.99
CA HIS A 90 -1.49 -5.01 7.29
C HIS A 90 -1.39 -3.50 7.47
N ALA A 91 -1.01 -2.76 6.43
CA ALA A 91 -0.94 -1.31 6.47
C ALA A 91 -2.32 -0.68 6.70
N LEU A 92 -3.35 -1.17 6.00
CA LEU A 92 -4.72 -0.66 6.12
C LEU A 92 -5.34 -1.01 7.47
N GLU A 93 -5.13 -2.22 7.98
CA GLU A 93 -5.54 -2.64 9.33
C GLU A 93 -4.86 -1.75 10.39
N THR A 94 -3.55 -1.57 10.28
CA THR A 94 -2.80 -0.69 11.20
C THR A 94 -3.33 0.75 11.17
N ILE A 95 -3.69 1.28 10.01
CA ILE A 95 -4.30 2.60 9.90
C ILE A 95 -5.68 2.61 10.57
N ALA A 96 -6.51 1.58 10.35
CA ALA A 96 -7.83 1.48 10.95
C ALA A 96 -7.78 1.47 12.48
N ASP A 97 -6.76 0.84 13.05
CA ASP A 97 -6.55 0.77 14.49
C ASP A 97 -5.97 2.06 15.07
N LEU A 98 -5.00 2.66 14.40
CA LEU A 98 -4.29 3.83 14.92
C LEU A 98 -5.03 5.14 14.70
N LEU A 99 -5.60 5.37 13.52
CA LEU A 99 -6.19 6.66 13.16
C LEU A 99 -7.29 7.13 14.13
N PRO A 100 -8.20 6.26 14.65
CA PRO A 100 -9.19 6.67 15.64
C PRO A 100 -8.59 7.20 16.95
N THR A 101 -7.40 6.71 17.34
CA THR A 101 -6.71 7.08 18.58
C THR A 101 -5.87 8.35 18.45
N MET A 102 -5.63 8.83 17.22
CA MET A 102 -4.79 9.99 16.95
C MET A 102 -5.62 11.29 16.86
N GLU A 103 -4.98 12.40 17.19
CA GLU A 103 -5.60 13.74 17.09
C GLU A 103 -5.68 14.28 15.63
N CYS A 104 -5.07 13.61 14.67
CA CYS A 104 -5.10 14.02 13.27
C CYS A 104 -6.44 13.68 12.59
N LYS A 105 -6.75 14.39 11.50
CA LYS A 105 -7.96 14.14 10.71
C LYS A 105 -7.78 13.02 9.71
N TYR A 106 -6.58 12.89 9.14
CA TYR A 106 -6.32 12.02 8.01
C TYR A 106 -5.06 11.17 8.20
N ALA A 107 -5.12 9.98 7.60
CA ALA A 107 -3.94 9.18 7.30
C ALA A 107 -3.67 9.18 5.79
N LEU A 108 -2.41 9.15 5.41
CA LEU A 108 -1.94 8.91 4.06
C LEU A 108 -1.47 7.46 3.95
N PHE A 109 -2.22 6.65 3.21
CA PHE A 109 -1.80 5.32 2.81
C PHE A 109 -1.17 5.38 1.43
N THR A 110 -0.01 4.76 1.27
CA THR A 110 0.66 4.67 -0.04
C THR A 110 1.14 3.27 -0.31
N ALA A 111 1.02 2.85 -1.57
CA ALA A 111 1.52 1.57 -2.03
C ALA A 111 2.26 1.72 -3.34
N GLY A 112 3.37 1.01 -3.48
CA GLY A 112 4.12 1.05 -4.72
C GLY A 112 5.48 0.39 -4.63
N ASP A 113 5.93 -0.05 -5.78
CA ASP A 113 7.16 -0.79 -5.94
C ASP A 113 8.01 -0.16 -7.04
N TYR A 114 9.30 -0.28 -6.93
CA TYR A 114 10.24 0.21 -7.92
C TYR A 114 11.29 -0.84 -8.22
N ARG A 115 11.68 -0.95 -9.49
CA ARG A 115 12.76 -1.83 -9.91
C ARG A 115 14.00 -1.59 -9.03
N PRO A 116 14.47 -2.61 -8.30
CA PRO A 116 15.54 -2.41 -7.31
C PRO A 116 16.83 -1.87 -7.92
N ASN A 117 17.24 -2.43 -9.06
CA ASN A 117 18.41 -1.97 -9.82
C ASN A 117 18.20 -2.23 -11.33
N LYS A 118 19.12 -1.76 -12.16
CA LYS A 118 19.04 -1.93 -13.62
C LYS A 118 19.26 -3.37 -14.10
N GLU A 119 19.91 -4.18 -13.31
CA GLU A 119 20.27 -5.57 -13.62
C GLU A 119 19.15 -6.57 -13.27
N THR A 120 18.20 -6.15 -12.42
CA THR A 120 17.06 -7.00 -12.06
C THR A 120 16.11 -7.10 -13.23
N GLU A 121 15.77 -8.31 -13.63
CA GLU A 121 14.66 -8.54 -14.55
C GLU A 121 13.37 -8.07 -13.91
N TRP A 122 12.60 -7.24 -14.63
CA TRP A 122 11.44 -6.58 -14.05
C TRP A 122 10.24 -6.65 -15.00
N ASN A 123 9.36 -7.59 -14.73
CA ASN A 123 8.17 -7.85 -15.55
C ASN A 123 6.88 -7.27 -14.95
N HIS A 124 7.01 -6.47 -13.87
CA HIS A 124 5.86 -5.89 -13.18
C HIS A 124 5.51 -4.50 -13.70
N LYS A 125 4.23 -4.16 -13.61
CA LYS A 125 3.77 -2.79 -13.89
C LYS A 125 4.18 -1.85 -12.77
N PRO A 126 4.94 -0.80 -13.07
CA PRO A 126 5.37 0.17 -12.06
C PRO A 126 4.22 1.15 -11.76
N ILE A 127 3.33 0.76 -10.85
CA ILE A 127 2.19 1.58 -10.41
C ILE A 127 2.47 2.10 -9.01
N SER A 128 2.24 3.39 -8.82
CA SER A 128 2.17 4.05 -7.52
C SER A 128 0.72 4.35 -7.17
N PHE A 129 0.34 4.08 -5.96
CA PHE A 129 -1.00 4.28 -5.42
C PHE A 129 -0.94 5.11 -4.15
N ALA A 130 -1.87 6.04 -3.98
CA ALA A 130 -2.06 6.78 -2.75
C ALA A 130 -3.55 6.91 -2.41
N ALA A 131 -3.87 6.84 -1.13
CA ALA A 131 -5.21 7.11 -0.60
C ALA A 131 -5.13 7.99 0.63
N ILE A 132 -6.07 8.94 0.75
CA ILE A 132 -6.30 9.74 1.95
C ILE A 132 -7.46 9.08 2.70
N ILE A 133 -7.20 8.68 3.93
CA ILE A 133 -8.13 7.96 4.79
C ILE A 133 -8.56 8.90 5.92
N SER A 134 -9.86 9.01 6.13
CA SER A 134 -10.49 9.73 7.25
C SER A 134 -11.08 8.75 8.25
N LYS A 135 -11.41 9.22 9.44
CA LYS A 135 -12.11 8.42 10.47
C LYS A 135 -13.50 8.00 10.01
N ASP A 136 -14.11 8.85 9.18
CA ASP A 136 -15.43 8.60 8.59
C ASP A 136 -15.28 8.56 7.05
N GLY A 137 -16.00 7.66 6.40
CA GLY A 137 -15.91 7.55 4.94
C GLY A 137 -16.79 6.44 4.37
N PRO A 138 -16.92 6.37 3.03
CA PRO A 138 -17.76 5.38 2.35
C PRO A 138 -17.20 3.96 2.39
N LEU A 139 -15.95 3.78 2.80
CA LEU A 139 -15.28 2.49 2.93
C LEU A 139 -14.82 2.28 4.37
N GLU A 140 -15.37 1.29 5.04
CA GLU A 140 -15.06 0.92 6.42
C GLU A 140 -14.50 -0.50 6.46
N ILE A 141 -13.39 -0.72 7.16
CA ILE A 141 -12.86 -2.05 7.42
C ILE A 141 -13.66 -2.69 8.56
N LEU A 142 -14.29 -3.83 8.29
CA LEU A 142 -15.09 -4.58 9.26
C LEU A 142 -14.29 -5.65 10.00
N GLY A 143 -13.18 -6.07 9.44
CA GLY A 143 -12.32 -7.09 10.02
C GLY A 143 -11.30 -7.60 9.01
N SER A 144 -10.32 -8.31 9.54
CA SER A 144 -9.22 -8.90 8.81
C SER A 144 -9.05 -10.38 9.18
N SER A 145 -8.46 -11.14 8.28
CA SER A 145 -7.92 -12.47 8.59
C SER A 145 -6.62 -12.70 7.83
N PHE A 146 -5.70 -13.41 8.50
CA PHE A 146 -4.37 -13.73 7.96
C PHE A 146 -4.10 -15.21 8.16
N ASP A 147 -3.91 -15.94 7.07
CA ASP A 147 -3.52 -17.35 7.09
C ASP A 147 -2.09 -17.49 6.58
N TYR A 148 -1.21 -17.94 7.47
CA TYR A 148 0.20 -18.19 7.20
C TYR A 148 0.57 -19.68 7.32
N THR A 149 -0.41 -20.56 7.39
CA THR A 149 -0.20 -22.00 7.57
C THR A 149 0.36 -22.67 6.33
N GLN A 150 0.07 -22.15 5.15
CA GLN A 150 0.59 -22.65 3.87
C GLN A 150 1.79 -21.82 3.44
N GLN A 151 2.94 -22.05 4.03
CA GLN A 151 4.19 -21.44 3.61
C GLN A 151 4.88 -22.38 2.62
N ASN A 152 5.05 -21.92 1.39
CA ASN A 152 6.01 -22.51 0.48
C ASN A 152 7.41 -21.97 0.83
N ASP A 153 8.43 -22.78 0.73
CA ASP A 153 9.82 -22.38 0.94
C ASP A 153 10.22 -21.34 -0.11
N PHE A 154 9.99 -20.09 0.19
CA PHE A 154 10.41 -18.97 -0.62
C PHE A 154 11.59 -18.29 0.05
N THR A 155 12.76 -18.44 -0.53
CA THR A 155 13.95 -17.71 -0.09
C THR A 155 14.15 -16.50 -0.98
N SER A 156 13.84 -15.32 -0.45
CA SER A 156 14.32 -14.06 -1.01
C SER A 156 15.62 -13.68 -0.30
N THR A 157 16.75 -13.82 -0.97
CA THR A 157 18.03 -13.32 -0.46
C THR A 157 18.28 -11.92 -1.01
N ALA A 158 18.01 -10.90 -0.21
CA ALA A 158 18.42 -9.54 -0.45
C ALA A 158 19.72 -9.27 0.31
N ILE A 159 20.87 -9.33 -0.37
CA ILE A 159 22.17 -8.94 0.20
C ILE A 159 22.57 -7.60 -0.42
N MET A 160 22.89 -6.61 0.42
CA MET A 160 23.33 -5.31 -0.03
C MET A 160 24.41 -5.41 -1.11
N GLY A 161 24.11 -4.91 -2.32
CA GLY A 161 25.07 -4.70 -3.39
C GLY A 161 25.37 -5.90 -4.30
N LYS A 162 24.69 -7.04 -4.19
CA LYS A 162 24.89 -8.20 -5.08
C LYS A 162 23.62 -8.66 -5.76
N LYS A 163 23.76 -9.40 -6.87
CA LYS A 163 22.66 -9.94 -7.69
C LYS A 163 21.65 -10.67 -6.83
N TYR A 164 20.37 -10.37 -7.07
CA TYR A 164 19.24 -11.06 -6.45
C TYR A 164 18.78 -12.16 -7.37
N HIS A 165 18.68 -13.37 -6.86
CA HIS A 165 17.93 -14.44 -7.47
C HIS A 165 16.61 -14.56 -6.73
N PHE A 166 15.52 -14.36 -7.43
CA PHE A 166 14.21 -14.76 -6.98
C PHE A 166 13.97 -16.17 -7.50
N GLU A 167 14.24 -17.17 -6.71
CA GLU A 167 13.80 -18.52 -7.00
C GLU A 167 12.39 -18.69 -6.46
N ALA A 168 11.40 -18.55 -7.34
CA ALA A 168 10.07 -19.08 -7.08
C ALA A 168 10.16 -20.58 -7.27
N PHE A 169 10.09 -21.37 -6.19
CA PHE A 169 10.06 -22.81 -6.31
C PHE A 169 8.78 -23.25 -7.03
N SER A 170 8.93 -24.14 -7.98
CA SER A 170 7.98 -24.55 -9.02
C SER A 170 6.78 -25.38 -8.55
N ASN A 171 6.52 -25.50 -7.27
CA ASN A 171 5.41 -26.27 -6.71
C ASN A 171 4.21 -25.42 -6.28
N GLU A 172 4.17 -24.13 -6.64
CA GLU A 172 2.96 -23.37 -6.44
C GLU A 172 1.86 -23.93 -7.34
N PRO A 173 0.71 -24.32 -6.78
CA PRO A 173 -0.46 -24.44 -7.61
C PRO A 173 -0.62 -23.10 -8.30
N GLN A 174 -0.54 -23.08 -9.63
CA GLN A 174 -0.86 -21.91 -10.44
C GLN A 174 -2.36 -21.62 -10.27
N ILE A 175 -2.73 -21.05 -9.14
CA ILE A 175 -4.06 -20.50 -8.98
C ILE A 175 -4.00 -19.10 -9.54
N THR A 176 -4.01 -19.03 -10.85
CA THR A 176 -4.29 -17.81 -11.61
C THR A 176 -5.80 -17.55 -11.53
N ILE A 177 -6.32 -17.34 -10.35
CA ILE A 177 -7.69 -16.89 -10.19
C ILE A 177 -7.66 -15.38 -10.06
N HIS A 178 -7.74 -14.72 -11.20
CA HIS A 178 -8.24 -13.36 -11.28
C HIS A 178 -9.76 -13.49 -11.26
N GLY A 179 -10.42 -13.23 -10.16
CA GLY A 179 -11.85 -13.41 -10.09
C GLY A 179 -12.51 -12.29 -9.32
N VAL A 180 -13.63 -11.84 -9.86
CA VAL A 180 -14.65 -11.15 -9.10
C VAL A 180 -15.81 -12.14 -9.03
N GLU A 181 -15.95 -12.81 -7.91
CA GLU A 181 -17.18 -13.55 -7.60
C GLU A 181 -17.95 -12.68 -6.62
N ASP A 182 -19.26 -12.64 -6.75
CA ASP A 182 -20.21 -11.87 -5.92
C ASP A 182 -19.61 -11.28 -4.64
N ASN A 183 -19.17 -10.01 -4.70
CA ASN A 183 -18.56 -9.28 -3.59
C ASN A 183 -17.16 -9.75 -3.10
N LEU A 184 -16.49 -10.61 -3.84
CA LEU A 184 -15.12 -11.05 -3.55
C LEU A 184 -14.16 -10.57 -4.64
N PHE A 185 -13.17 -9.78 -4.28
CA PHE A 185 -12.05 -9.40 -5.15
C PHE A 185 -10.81 -10.19 -4.76
N ILE A 186 -10.28 -10.99 -5.70
CA ILE A 186 -9.05 -11.76 -5.49
C ILE A 186 -7.93 -11.11 -6.28
N ALA A 187 -6.93 -10.59 -5.56
CA ALA A 187 -5.73 -10.04 -6.18
C ALA A 187 -4.84 -11.16 -6.72
N SER A 188 -4.25 -10.94 -7.89
CA SER A 188 -3.23 -11.83 -8.42
C SER A 188 -1.96 -11.80 -7.57
N SER A 189 -1.35 -12.96 -7.36
CA SER A 189 -0.03 -13.07 -6.71
C SER A 189 1.11 -12.39 -7.50
N GLU A 190 0.88 -12.12 -8.79
CA GLU A 190 1.83 -11.41 -9.65
C GLU A 190 1.75 -9.88 -9.53
N TRP A 191 0.67 -9.37 -8.97
CA TRP A 191 0.52 -7.93 -8.80
C TRP A 191 1.30 -7.43 -7.61
N LEU A 192 2.05 -6.38 -7.81
CA LEU A 192 2.70 -5.65 -6.74
C LEU A 192 1.72 -4.73 -6.02
N SER A 193 2.12 -4.26 -4.84
CA SER A 193 1.27 -3.51 -3.91
C SER A 193 0.49 -2.36 -4.56
N GLY A 194 1.14 -1.56 -5.39
CA GLY A 194 0.48 -0.44 -6.10
C GLY A 194 -0.56 -0.89 -7.11
N GLU A 195 -0.30 -1.97 -7.86
CA GLU A 195 -1.25 -2.52 -8.83
C GLU A 195 -2.45 -3.17 -8.14
N GLN A 196 -2.22 -3.94 -7.09
CA GLN A 196 -3.30 -4.55 -6.31
C GLN A 196 -4.27 -3.49 -5.78
N MET A 197 -3.73 -2.47 -5.13
CA MET A 197 -4.56 -1.42 -4.54
C MET A 197 -5.30 -0.61 -5.60
N SER A 198 -4.65 -0.27 -6.71
CA SER A 198 -5.32 0.48 -7.77
C SER A 198 -6.51 -0.28 -8.35
N ARG A 199 -6.35 -1.57 -8.60
CA ARG A 199 -7.41 -2.42 -9.16
C ARG A 199 -8.55 -2.67 -8.16
N PHE A 200 -8.21 -2.93 -6.90
CA PHE A 200 -9.22 -3.14 -5.85
C PHE A 200 -10.08 -1.89 -5.65
N PHE A 201 -9.45 -0.73 -5.46
CA PHE A 201 -10.21 0.49 -5.21
C PHE A 201 -11.03 0.95 -6.43
N GLU A 202 -10.54 0.72 -7.65
CA GLU A 202 -11.34 0.96 -8.86
C GLU A 202 -12.58 0.07 -8.91
N TRP A 203 -12.45 -1.21 -8.60
CA TRP A 203 -13.58 -2.13 -8.53
C TRP A 203 -14.54 -1.76 -7.40
N ALA A 204 -14.03 -1.46 -6.22
CA ALA A 204 -14.82 -1.13 -5.03
C ALA A 204 -15.72 0.12 -5.21
N LYS A 205 -15.35 1.05 -6.10
CA LYS A 205 -16.20 2.23 -6.42
C LYS A 205 -17.58 1.85 -6.95
N SER A 206 -17.70 0.74 -7.65
CA SER A 206 -18.96 0.28 -8.24
C SER A 206 -19.76 -0.64 -7.33
N MET A 207 -19.22 -0.91 -6.13
CA MET A 207 -19.81 -1.86 -5.18
C MET A 207 -20.64 -1.15 -4.11
N ASN A 208 -21.56 -1.90 -3.50
CA ASN A 208 -22.32 -1.47 -2.35
C ASN A 208 -22.54 -2.67 -1.41
N GLY A 209 -22.56 -2.41 -0.09
CA GLY A 209 -22.72 -3.46 0.90
C GLY A 209 -21.38 -4.04 1.38
N ILE A 210 -21.38 -5.32 1.73
CA ILE A 210 -20.19 -5.98 2.26
C ILE A 210 -19.40 -6.63 1.11
N ILE A 211 -18.12 -6.29 1.01
CA ILE A 211 -17.20 -6.86 0.04
C ILE A 211 -15.97 -7.44 0.75
N THR A 212 -15.31 -8.38 0.12
CA THR A 212 -14.06 -8.98 0.60
C THR A 212 -12.94 -8.75 -0.40
N HIS A 213 -11.80 -8.30 0.08
CA HIS A 213 -10.56 -8.24 -0.68
C HIS A 213 -9.63 -9.33 -0.16
N ARG A 214 -9.25 -10.26 -1.03
CA ARG A 214 -8.33 -11.36 -0.72
C ARG A 214 -7.03 -11.18 -1.49
N ILE A 215 -5.93 -11.27 -0.80
CA ILE A 215 -4.58 -11.30 -1.37
C ILE A 215 -3.94 -12.62 -1.01
N ARG A 216 -3.36 -13.27 -2.02
CA ARG A 216 -2.47 -14.41 -1.83
C ARG A 216 -1.10 -14.06 -2.35
N ASN A 217 -0.09 -14.17 -1.52
CA ASN A 217 1.27 -13.93 -1.96
C ASN A 217 1.91 -15.23 -2.52
N ARG A 218 3.09 -15.09 -3.13
CA ARG A 218 3.80 -16.21 -3.78
C ARG A 218 4.24 -17.30 -2.81
N ASN A 219 4.43 -16.98 -1.54
CA ASN A 219 4.81 -17.96 -0.52
C ASN A 219 3.62 -18.67 0.15
N GLY A 220 2.41 -18.51 -0.40
CA GLY A 220 1.21 -19.18 0.06
C GLY A 220 0.44 -18.48 1.17
N ARG A 221 0.96 -17.38 1.73
CA ARG A 221 0.23 -16.59 2.72
C ARG A 221 -1.01 -15.97 2.10
N VAL A 222 -2.11 -15.99 2.85
CA VAL A 222 -3.38 -15.39 2.44
C VAL A 222 -3.76 -14.32 3.46
N SER A 223 -4.18 -13.17 2.97
CA SER A 223 -4.77 -12.11 3.78
C SER A 223 -6.10 -11.67 3.20
N GLU A 224 -7.06 -11.39 4.07
CA GLU A 224 -8.37 -10.90 3.69
C GLU A 224 -8.74 -9.68 4.52
N LEU A 225 -9.33 -8.69 3.85
CA LEU A 225 -10.03 -7.58 4.50
C LEU A 225 -11.49 -7.60 4.06
N ARG A 226 -12.39 -7.53 5.04
CA ARG A 226 -13.82 -7.33 4.82
C ARG A 226 -14.14 -5.85 4.96
N TRP A 227 -14.88 -5.34 4.00
CA TRP A 227 -15.22 -3.93 3.90
C TRP A 227 -16.72 -3.75 3.88
N ARG A 228 -17.19 -2.66 4.48
CA ARG A 228 -18.49 -2.10 4.17
C ARG A 228 -18.30 -0.96 3.19
N VAL A 229 -19.00 -1.01 2.08
CA VAL A 229 -19.08 0.06 1.09
C VAL A 229 -20.45 0.70 1.23
N SER A 230 -20.50 1.97 1.58
CA SER A 230 -21.73 2.76 1.59
C SER A 230 -21.75 3.54 0.27
N GLY A 231 -22.77 3.29 -0.56
CA GLY A 231 -22.98 4.08 -1.76
C GLY A 231 -23.17 5.57 -1.42
N GLU A 232 -22.69 6.44 -2.30
CA GLU A 232 -22.98 7.87 -2.23
C GLU A 232 -24.47 8.14 -2.43
#